data_3073b81bc83be757b65b12aec279b564
#
_entry.id   3073b81bc83be757b65b12aec279b564
#
_cell.length_a   1.000
_cell.length_b   1.000
_cell.length_c   1.000
_cell.angle_alpha   90.00
_cell.angle_beta   90.00
_cell.angle_gamma   90.00
#
_symmetry.space_group_name_H-M   'P 1'
#
loop_
_entity.id
_entity.type
_entity.pdbx_description
1 polymer ?
#
loop_
_entity_poly.entity_id
_entity_poly.type
_entity_poly.pdbx_seq_one_letter_code
_entity_poly.pdbx_strand_id
1 'polypeptide(L)'
;MKRLPRRQLLLGLAALLLTCHLPANADEQMDAIRKRGRLKVAVYNAFPPYSDAGKGIDVELGQALAARLGLQAEIIGFQAGEEMGDDLRNMVWKGHYLRGDPADVMLRVPVDPKFAEDNKQARIFGAYQQEVMGMARVASRIPPPSGSAAVALEVFTREKIGVEGDTLADSFLGGVLQGRLRANITHFRSIGEAVKGLKDDSVAAVMAPLAELEGALAGETRFAVEEARLGELSPKRWAIGMAVKADSDQLATDLASALTELQRDGTVAAIFKRHGVTLRTY
;
A
#
# COMPACT_ATOMS: atom_id res chain seq x y z
N MET A 1 67.47 64.68 8.10
CA MET A 1 66.81 64.22 9.36
C MET A 1 65.35 64.40 9.26
N LYS A 2 64.56 63.26 9.14
CA LYS A 2 63.20 63.18 9.55
C LYS A 2 62.75 61.69 9.41
N ARG A 3 62.41 61.07 10.51
CA ARG A 3 62.05 59.64 10.63
C ARG A 3 60.63 59.43 10.13
N LEU A 4 60.40 58.37 9.33
CA LEU A 4 59.08 57.85 8.98
C LEU A 4 58.71 56.67 9.91
N PRO A 5 57.47 56.58 10.47
CA PRO A 5 57.07 55.47 11.31
C PRO A 5 56.56 54.31 10.45
N ARG A 6 57.03 53.11 10.83
CA ARG A 6 56.50 51.82 10.33
C ARG A 6 55.08 51.65 10.82
N ARG A 7 54.13 51.52 9.87
CA ARG A 7 52.81 50.91 10.13
C ARG A 7 52.82 49.55 9.49
N GLN A 8 52.76 48.55 10.31
CA GLN A 8 52.59 47.16 9.93
C GLN A 8 51.17 46.97 9.42
N LEU A 9 51.03 46.50 8.15
CA LEU A 9 49.77 46.04 7.56
C LEU A 9 49.65 44.57 7.92
N LEU A 10 48.84 44.24 8.94
CA LEU A 10 48.36 42.86 9.19
C LEU A 10 47.18 42.60 8.27
N LEU A 11 47.41 41.92 7.13
CA LEU A 11 46.39 41.30 6.30
C LEU A 11 45.92 40.02 7.00
N GLY A 12 44.81 40.10 7.73
CA GLY A 12 44.12 38.93 8.23
C GLY A 12 43.41 38.20 7.11
N LEU A 13 43.92 37.02 6.74
CA LEU A 13 43.29 36.09 5.82
C LEU A 13 42.19 35.37 6.58
N ALA A 14 40.95 35.89 6.51
CA ALA A 14 39.77 35.21 7.02
C ALA A 14 39.40 34.12 5.98
N ALA A 15 39.88 32.89 6.20
CA ALA A 15 39.40 31.71 5.51
C ALA A 15 37.97 31.43 5.94
N LEU A 16 37.03 31.81 5.10
CA LEU A 16 35.61 31.44 5.23
C LEU A 16 35.48 29.95 4.94
N LEU A 17 35.57 29.10 5.96
CA LEU A 17 35.17 27.69 5.88
C LEU A 17 33.65 27.67 5.71
N LEU A 18 33.19 27.62 4.46
CA LEU A 18 31.83 27.16 4.16
C LEU A 18 31.76 25.67 4.56
N THR A 19 31.36 25.39 5.80
CA THR A 19 30.91 24.05 6.18
C THR A 19 29.59 23.82 5.47
N CYS A 20 29.61 23.09 4.35
CA CYS A 20 28.41 22.45 3.83
C CYS A 20 27.87 21.55 4.94
N HIS A 21 26.85 22.00 5.64
CA HIS A 21 26.04 21.13 6.48
C HIS A 21 25.23 20.26 5.54
N LEU A 22 25.78 19.11 5.14
CA LEU A 22 24.99 18.02 4.63
C LEU A 22 24.03 17.57 5.76
N PRO A 23 22.79 17.23 5.48
CA PRO A 23 21.87 16.74 6.50
C PRO A 23 22.42 15.41 7.08
N ALA A 24 23.06 15.48 8.23
CA ALA A 24 23.70 14.35 8.90
C ALA A 24 22.72 13.22 9.27
N ASN A 25 21.42 13.52 9.35
CA ASN A 25 20.42 12.55 9.83
C ASN A 25 20.05 11.44 8.84
N ALA A 26 20.13 11.68 7.53
CA ALA A 26 19.77 10.69 6.51
C ALA A 26 20.82 9.56 6.40
N ASP A 27 22.10 9.91 6.55
CA ASP A 27 23.21 8.95 6.52
C ASP A 27 23.24 8.07 7.79
N GLU A 28 22.94 8.65 8.97
CA GLU A 28 22.93 7.92 10.24
C GLU A 28 21.91 6.79 10.28
N GLN A 29 20.71 7.00 9.73
CA GLN A 29 19.69 5.94 9.71
C GLN A 29 20.10 4.77 8.82
N MET A 30 20.55 5.06 7.61
CA MET A 30 20.97 4.01 6.67
C MET A 30 22.20 3.25 7.20
N ASP A 31 23.12 3.93 7.86
CA ASP A 31 24.26 3.30 8.53
C ASP A 31 23.83 2.41 9.71
N ALA A 32 22.86 2.84 10.50
CA ALA A 32 22.29 2.02 11.56
C ALA A 32 21.60 0.76 11.01
N ILE A 33 20.86 0.88 9.89
CA ILE A 33 20.24 -0.25 9.19
C ILE A 33 21.31 -1.23 8.68
N ARG A 34 22.34 -0.73 8.01
CA ARG A 34 23.48 -1.54 7.51
C ARG A 34 24.23 -2.23 8.63
N LYS A 35 24.51 -1.52 9.72
CA LYS A 35 25.15 -2.09 10.92
C LYS A 35 24.32 -3.19 11.56
N ARG A 36 23.01 -3.05 11.59
CA ARG A 36 22.06 -4.06 12.08
C ARG A 36 21.95 -5.25 11.11
N GLY A 37 22.25 -5.06 9.82
CA GLY A 37 22.15 -6.07 8.77
C GLY A 37 20.72 -6.45 8.39
N ARG A 38 19.72 -5.72 8.86
CA ARG A 38 18.30 -6.03 8.67
C ARG A 38 17.50 -4.79 8.33
N LEU A 39 16.53 -4.96 7.40
CA LEU A 39 15.49 -3.97 7.08
C LEU A 39 14.21 -4.39 7.80
N LYS A 40 13.70 -3.55 8.67
CA LYS A 40 12.40 -3.73 9.34
C LYS A 40 11.29 -3.31 8.39
N VAL A 41 10.44 -4.27 7.98
CA VAL A 41 9.34 -4.04 7.03
C VAL A 41 8.02 -4.28 7.73
N ALA A 42 7.22 -3.23 7.89
CA ALA A 42 5.87 -3.32 8.42
C ALA A 42 4.89 -3.76 7.33
N VAL A 43 4.08 -4.77 7.65
CA VAL A 43 3.01 -5.30 6.82
C VAL A 43 1.76 -5.55 7.66
N TYR A 44 0.57 -5.47 7.09
CA TYR A 44 -0.65 -5.82 7.79
C TYR A 44 -0.71 -7.32 8.12
N ASN A 45 -1.31 -7.67 9.25
CA ASN A 45 -1.65 -9.06 9.56
C ASN A 45 -3.02 -9.41 8.99
N ALA A 46 -3.25 -10.69 8.72
CA ALA A 46 -4.54 -11.23 8.29
C ALA A 46 -5.17 -10.47 7.12
N PHE A 47 -4.35 -10.13 6.13
CA PHE A 47 -4.76 -9.38 4.94
C PHE A 47 -4.37 -10.13 3.65
N PRO A 48 -4.93 -11.34 3.39
CA PRO A 48 -4.62 -12.10 2.18
C PRO A 48 -5.16 -11.37 0.93
N PRO A 49 -4.47 -11.46 -0.22
CA PRO A 49 -3.28 -12.25 -0.51
C PRO A 49 -1.96 -11.54 -0.16
N TYR A 50 -2.01 -10.38 0.49
CA TYR A 50 -0.84 -9.52 0.70
C TYR A 50 0.01 -9.95 1.88
N SER A 51 -0.63 -10.24 3.00
CA SER A 51 0.06 -10.70 4.20
C SER A 51 -0.90 -11.50 5.10
N ASP A 52 -0.57 -12.76 5.30
CA ASP A 52 -1.27 -13.63 6.23
C ASP A 52 -0.29 -14.65 6.82
N ALA A 53 -0.25 -14.73 8.16
CA ALA A 53 0.63 -15.66 8.90
C ALA A 53 2.09 -15.64 8.41
N GLY A 54 2.64 -14.47 8.08
CA GLY A 54 4.02 -14.29 7.62
C GLY A 54 4.28 -14.70 6.17
N LYS A 55 3.25 -14.85 5.36
CA LYS A 55 3.29 -15.16 3.92
C LYS A 55 2.45 -14.15 3.17
N GLY A 56 2.71 -13.98 1.87
CA GLY A 56 1.92 -13.12 1.00
C GLY A 56 2.76 -12.17 0.16
N ILE A 57 2.11 -11.41 -0.69
CA ILE A 57 2.73 -10.52 -1.66
C ILE A 57 3.64 -9.49 -0.98
N ASP A 58 3.14 -8.79 0.05
CA ASP A 58 3.90 -7.73 0.73
C ASP A 58 5.07 -8.32 1.55
N VAL A 59 4.91 -9.52 2.10
CA VAL A 59 6.01 -10.24 2.78
C VAL A 59 7.13 -10.55 1.80
N GLU A 60 6.81 -11.15 0.64
CA GLU A 60 7.79 -11.50 -0.38
C GLU A 60 8.41 -10.25 -1.04
N LEU A 61 7.63 -9.19 -1.26
CA LEU A 61 8.14 -7.91 -1.76
C LEU A 61 9.11 -7.28 -0.76
N GLY A 62 8.77 -7.26 0.53
CA GLY A 62 9.66 -6.76 1.58
C GLY A 62 10.98 -7.54 1.65
N GLN A 63 10.92 -8.87 1.50
CA GLN A 63 12.11 -9.72 1.42
C GLN A 63 12.96 -9.42 0.19
N ALA A 64 12.33 -9.23 -0.97
CA ALA A 64 13.02 -8.89 -2.21
C ALA A 64 13.68 -7.50 -2.14
N LEU A 65 13.00 -6.50 -1.58
CA LEU A 65 13.56 -5.16 -1.36
C LEU A 65 14.78 -5.22 -0.43
N ALA A 66 14.67 -5.91 0.71
CA ALA A 66 15.80 -6.06 1.64
C ALA A 66 16.99 -6.75 0.96
N ALA A 67 16.76 -7.82 0.21
CA ALA A 67 17.81 -8.55 -0.51
C ALA A 67 18.53 -7.66 -1.54
N ARG A 68 17.81 -6.76 -2.24
CA ARG A 68 18.43 -5.79 -3.16
C ARG A 68 19.35 -4.79 -2.46
N LEU A 69 19.06 -4.46 -1.21
CA LEU A 69 19.90 -3.60 -0.37
C LEU A 69 21.04 -4.37 0.33
N GLY A 70 21.19 -5.69 0.09
CA GLY A 70 22.16 -6.52 0.79
C GLY A 70 21.81 -6.79 2.25
N LEU A 71 20.53 -6.69 2.63
CA LEU A 71 20.02 -6.84 3.97
C LEU A 71 19.10 -8.06 4.10
N GLN A 72 18.90 -8.53 5.34
CA GLN A 72 17.83 -9.47 5.65
C GLN A 72 16.53 -8.70 5.96
N ALA A 73 15.39 -9.22 5.56
CA ALA A 73 14.10 -8.66 5.94
C ALA A 73 13.71 -9.11 7.35
N GLU A 74 13.32 -8.15 8.18
CA GLU A 74 12.64 -8.39 9.47
C GLU A 74 11.18 -7.94 9.28
N ILE A 75 10.30 -8.92 9.02
CA ILE A 75 8.88 -8.66 8.77
C ILE A 75 8.15 -8.40 10.09
N ILE A 76 7.54 -7.23 10.22
CA ILE A 76 6.78 -6.79 11.38
C ILE A 76 5.31 -6.76 11.00
N GLY A 77 4.59 -7.81 11.38
CA GLY A 77 3.13 -7.86 11.20
C GLY A 77 2.40 -7.01 12.25
N PHE A 78 1.40 -6.25 11.84
CA PHE A 78 0.58 -5.44 12.74
C PHE A 78 -0.90 -5.47 12.35
N GLN A 79 -1.78 -5.16 13.31
CA GLN A 79 -3.21 -5.01 13.05
C GLN A 79 -3.47 -3.60 12.51
N ALA A 80 -4.34 -3.50 11.51
CA ALA A 80 -4.80 -2.21 11.02
C ALA A 80 -5.48 -1.42 12.15
N GLY A 81 -5.18 -0.14 12.24
CA GLY A 81 -5.90 0.81 13.07
C GLY A 81 -7.23 1.24 12.44
N GLU A 82 -7.90 2.19 13.07
CA GLU A 82 -9.13 2.77 12.51
C GLU A 82 -8.83 3.65 11.29
N GLU A 83 -7.67 4.29 11.28
CA GLU A 83 -7.22 5.16 10.19
C GLU A 83 -5.79 4.84 9.77
N MET A 84 -5.52 4.88 8.46
CA MET A 84 -4.18 4.67 7.88
C MET A 84 -3.15 5.67 8.41
N GLY A 85 -3.56 6.89 8.78
CA GLY A 85 -2.67 7.88 9.41
C GLY A 85 -2.11 7.43 10.76
N ASP A 86 -2.92 6.71 11.56
CA ASP A 86 -2.48 6.10 12.82
C ASP A 86 -1.50 4.95 12.58
N ASP A 87 -1.73 4.16 11.53
CA ASP A 87 -0.81 3.10 11.14
C ASP A 87 0.55 3.66 10.72
N LEU A 88 0.57 4.72 9.91
CA LEU A 88 1.81 5.44 9.57
C LEU A 88 2.52 5.99 10.82
N ARG A 89 1.77 6.58 11.74
CA ARG A 89 2.36 7.07 13.00
C ARG A 89 3.03 5.95 13.78
N ASN A 90 2.33 4.84 13.94
CA ASN A 90 2.77 3.74 14.78
C ASN A 90 3.89 2.91 14.13
N MET A 91 3.84 2.73 12.81
CA MET A 91 4.75 1.84 12.09
C MET A 91 5.91 2.55 11.41
N VAL A 92 5.83 3.86 11.15
CA VAL A 92 6.82 4.57 10.32
C VAL A 92 7.63 5.60 11.08
N TRP A 93 7.01 6.44 11.94
CA TRP A 93 7.75 7.58 12.46
C TRP A 93 7.75 7.77 13.99
N LYS A 94 6.75 7.25 14.73
CA LYS A 94 6.69 7.42 16.20
C LYS A 94 6.96 6.12 16.95
N GLY A 95 6.50 4.98 16.41
CA GLY A 95 6.45 3.71 17.10
C GLY A 95 5.16 3.52 17.89
N HIS A 96 4.82 2.25 18.12
CA HIS A 96 3.63 1.87 18.87
C HIS A 96 3.99 1.69 20.35
N TYR A 97 3.20 2.29 21.25
CA TYR A 97 3.49 2.34 22.71
C TYR A 97 3.69 0.96 23.38
N LEU A 98 3.14 -0.11 22.82
CA LEU A 98 3.33 -1.49 23.29
C LEU A 98 4.40 -2.27 22.52
N ARG A 99 4.79 -1.82 21.32
CA ARG A 99 5.68 -2.59 20.42
C ARG A 99 7.07 -1.98 20.25
N GLY A 100 7.26 -0.76 20.76
CA GLY A 100 8.54 -0.05 20.71
C GLY A 100 8.76 0.72 19.41
N ASP A 101 10.00 0.66 18.89
CA ASP A 101 10.45 1.45 17.74
C ASP A 101 9.67 1.14 16.46
N PRO A 102 9.50 2.14 15.58
CA PRO A 102 8.87 1.94 14.27
C PRO A 102 9.70 1.01 13.38
N ALA A 103 9.08 0.56 12.30
CA ALA A 103 9.78 -0.10 11.20
C ALA A 103 10.58 0.92 10.37
N ASP A 104 11.45 0.42 9.49
CA ASP A 104 12.19 1.27 8.55
C ASP A 104 11.31 1.65 7.34
N VAL A 105 10.45 0.74 6.92
CA VAL A 105 9.51 0.92 5.81
C VAL A 105 8.18 0.21 6.11
N MET A 106 7.09 0.83 5.70
CA MET A 106 5.75 0.23 5.69
C MET A 106 5.31 0.03 4.26
N LEU A 107 4.84 -1.17 3.92
CA LEU A 107 4.26 -1.49 2.63
C LEU A 107 2.74 -1.26 2.63
N ARG A 108 2.14 -1.28 1.45
CA ARG A 108 0.71 -1.15 1.20
C ARG A 108 0.10 0.18 1.65
N VAL A 109 0.82 1.24 1.36
CA VAL A 109 0.38 2.62 1.63
C VAL A 109 -0.18 3.24 0.36
N PRO A 110 -1.37 3.89 0.40
CA PRO A 110 -1.90 4.64 -0.74
C PRO A 110 -0.96 5.76 -1.17
N VAL A 111 -0.60 5.79 -2.45
CA VAL A 111 0.20 6.87 -3.04
C VAL A 111 -0.76 7.93 -3.57
N ASP A 112 -1.27 8.74 -2.67
CA ASP A 112 -2.22 9.81 -2.93
C ASP A 112 -1.66 11.15 -2.44
N PRO A 113 -1.68 12.22 -3.28
CA PRO A 113 -1.09 13.51 -2.91
C PRO A 113 -1.73 14.14 -1.68
N LYS A 114 -3.07 14.06 -1.55
CA LYS A 114 -3.75 14.63 -0.39
C LYS A 114 -3.45 13.84 0.87
N PHE A 115 -3.45 12.51 0.79
CA PHE A 115 -3.08 11.66 1.91
C PHE A 115 -1.64 11.93 2.36
N ALA A 116 -0.71 12.13 1.43
CA ALA A 116 0.68 12.50 1.74
C ALA A 116 0.78 13.90 2.39
N GLU A 117 -0.04 14.86 1.94
CA GLU A 117 -0.10 16.19 2.55
C GLU A 117 -0.62 16.14 4.00
N ASP A 118 -1.59 15.28 4.27
CA ASP A 118 -2.16 15.10 5.61
C ASP A 118 -1.20 14.34 6.55
N ASN A 119 -0.19 13.60 6.01
CA ASN A 119 0.76 12.76 6.75
C ASN A 119 2.23 13.13 6.53
N LYS A 120 2.58 14.40 6.71
CA LYS A 120 3.92 14.97 6.43
C LYS A 120 5.09 14.36 7.21
N GLN A 121 4.83 13.61 8.27
CA GLN A 121 5.84 12.88 9.03
C GLN A 121 6.29 11.58 8.34
N ALA A 122 5.56 11.15 7.32
CA ALA A 122 5.92 10.03 6.47
C ALA A 122 6.16 10.50 5.03
N ARG A 123 7.16 9.91 4.37
CA ARG A 123 7.39 10.04 2.94
C ARG A 123 6.77 8.85 2.23
N ILE A 124 5.72 9.10 1.43
CA ILE A 124 4.98 8.09 0.69
C ILE A 124 5.45 8.09 -0.76
N PHE A 125 5.83 6.93 -1.32
CA PHE A 125 6.44 6.80 -2.65
C PHE A 125 6.39 5.36 -3.17
N GLY A 126 6.98 5.15 -4.36
CA GLY A 126 7.28 3.82 -4.86
C GLY A 126 6.03 3.00 -5.17
N ALA A 127 5.11 3.56 -5.97
CA ALA A 127 3.93 2.83 -6.41
C ALA A 127 4.33 1.52 -7.12
N TYR A 128 3.92 0.39 -6.58
CA TYR A 128 4.20 -0.93 -7.13
C TYR A 128 2.96 -1.65 -7.67
N GLN A 129 1.77 -1.22 -7.28
CA GLN A 129 0.50 -1.78 -7.72
C GLN A 129 -0.52 -0.67 -7.97
N GLN A 130 -1.33 -0.83 -9.01
CA GLN A 130 -2.60 -0.13 -9.16
C GLN A 130 -3.72 -1.04 -8.69
N GLU A 131 -4.42 -0.64 -7.63
CA GLU A 131 -5.60 -1.35 -7.15
C GLU A 131 -6.84 -0.85 -7.87
N VAL A 132 -7.80 -1.75 -8.10
CA VAL A 132 -9.10 -1.47 -8.72
C VAL A 132 -10.19 -2.24 -7.99
N MET A 133 -11.41 -1.75 -8.01
CA MET A 133 -12.56 -2.50 -7.54
C MET A 133 -12.92 -3.60 -8.52
N GLY A 134 -13.31 -4.76 -8.00
CA GLY A 134 -13.72 -5.93 -8.76
C GLY A 134 -15.04 -6.50 -8.29
N MET A 135 -15.53 -7.47 -9.06
CA MET A 135 -16.68 -8.31 -8.71
C MET A 135 -16.36 -9.76 -9.05
N ALA A 136 -16.55 -10.63 -8.06
CA ALA A 136 -16.66 -12.08 -8.27
C ALA A 136 -18.16 -12.45 -8.33
N ARG A 137 -18.57 -13.20 -9.33
CA ARG A 137 -20.00 -13.46 -9.59
C ARG A 137 -20.28 -14.82 -10.18
N VAL A 138 -21.47 -15.31 -9.95
CA VAL A 138 -22.04 -16.46 -10.67
C VAL A 138 -22.47 -15.98 -12.07
N ALA A 139 -21.68 -16.29 -13.09
CA ALA A 139 -21.83 -15.71 -14.43
C ALA A 139 -23.18 -15.99 -15.10
N SER A 140 -23.84 -17.09 -14.77
CA SER A 140 -25.18 -17.47 -15.29
C SER A 140 -26.32 -16.65 -14.66
N ARG A 141 -26.09 -15.99 -13.50
CA ARG A 141 -27.12 -15.24 -12.75
C ARG A 141 -26.87 -13.74 -12.78
N ILE A 142 -25.62 -13.33 -12.76
CA ILE A 142 -25.22 -11.93 -12.60
C ILE A 142 -24.50 -11.45 -13.87
N PRO A 143 -24.92 -10.34 -14.49
CA PRO A 143 -24.25 -9.78 -15.67
C PRO A 143 -22.87 -9.16 -15.29
N PRO A 144 -22.00 -8.89 -16.29
CA PRO A 144 -20.75 -8.18 -16.06
C PRO A 144 -20.96 -6.80 -15.40
N PRO A 145 -20.11 -6.41 -14.43
CA PRO A 145 -20.22 -5.13 -13.72
C PRO A 145 -19.62 -3.98 -14.54
N SER A 146 -20.26 -3.61 -15.64
CA SER A 146 -19.77 -2.60 -16.58
C SER A 146 -20.85 -1.64 -17.07
N GLY A 147 -20.45 -0.41 -17.39
CA GLY A 147 -21.32 0.65 -17.89
C GLY A 147 -21.98 1.43 -16.76
N SER A 148 -23.29 1.72 -16.88
CA SER A 148 -24.06 2.39 -15.84
C SER A 148 -24.38 1.43 -14.69
N ALA A 149 -24.13 1.87 -13.46
CA ALA A 149 -24.50 1.12 -12.27
C ALA A 149 -26.00 0.84 -12.21
N ALA A 150 -26.84 1.76 -12.71
CA ALA A 150 -28.29 1.57 -12.77
C ALA A 150 -28.70 0.36 -13.59
N VAL A 151 -27.94 -0.01 -14.61
CA VAL A 151 -28.20 -1.19 -15.45
C VAL A 151 -27.49 -2.42 -14.89
N ALA A 152 -26.20 -2.31 -14.63
CA ALA A 152 -25.37 -3.45 -14.25
C ALA A 152 -25.72 -4.02 -12.86
N LEU A 153 -26.18 -3.17 -11.95
CA LEU A 153 -26.50 -3.57 -10.56
C LEU A 153 -28.00 -3.75 -10.30
N GLU A 154 -28.88 -3.52 -11.28
CA GLU A 154 -30.32 -3.71 -11.10
C GLU A 154 -30.69 -5.12 -10.66
N VAL A 155 -29.92 -6.13 -11.08
CA VAL A 155 -30.12 -7.54 -10.69
C VAL A 155 -30.09 -7.73 -9.17
N PHE A 156 -29.32 -6.91 -8.44
CA PHE A 156 -29.22 -6.97 -6.98
C PHE A 156 -30.42 -6.36 -6.23
N THR A 157 -31.41 -5.89 -6.93
CA THR A 157 -32.73 -5.64 -6.31
C THR A 157 -33.46 -6.96 -5.97
N ARG A 158 -32.97 -8.11 -6.49
CA ARG A 158 -33.53 -9.44 -6.32
C ARG A 158 -32.49 -10.48 -5.87
N GLU A 159 -31.25 -10.34 -6.32
CA GLU A 159 -30.14 -11.22 -5.96
C GLU A 159 -29.32 -10.60 -4.83
N LYS A 160 -28.72 -11.43 -3.98
CA LYS A 160 -27.85 -10.96 -2.90
C LYS A 160 -26.43 -10.73 -3.39
N ILE A 161 -25.81 -9.65 -2.89
CA ILE A 161 -24.39 -9.32 -3.09
C ILE A 161 -23.69 -9.22 -1.74
N GLY A 162 -22.52 -9.85 -1.63
CA GLY A 162 -21.66 -9.80 -0.45
C GLY A 162 -20.64 -8.66 -0.52
N VAL A 163 -20.38 -8.05 0.62
CA VAL A 163 -19.29 -7.08 0.83
C VAL A 163 -18.66 -7.31 2.20
N GLU A 164 -17.42 -6.87 2.37
CA GLU A 164 -16.89 -6.61 3.70
C GLU A 164 -17.46 -5.29 4.19
N GLY A 165 -17.93 -5.26 5.45
CA GLY A 165 -18.53 -4.07 6.07
C GLY A 165 -17.53 -2.92 6.19
N ASP A 166 -18.03 -1.68 6.18
CA ASP A 166 -17.28 -0.44 6.34
C ASP A 166 -16.22 -0.20 5.26
N THR A 167 -16.37 -0.82 4.07
CA THR A 167 -15.48 -0.67 2.93
C THR A 167 -16.01 0.29 1.86
N LEU A 168 -15.16 0.62 0.87
CA LEU A 168 -15.59 1.36 -0.31
C LEU A 168 -16.72 0.64 -1.08
N ALA A 169 -16.65 -0.70 -1.19
CA ALA A 169 -17.68 -1.50 -1.83
C ALA A 169 -19.03 -1.39 -1.10
N ASP A 170 -18.98 -1.48 0.23
CA ASP A 170 -20.17 -1.33 1.08
C ASP A 170 -20.81 0.04 0.93
N SER A 171 -20.01 1.11 1.09
CA SER A 171 -20.47 2.49 0.94
C SER A 171 -21.07 2.76 -0.45
N PHE A 172 -20.42 2.25 -1.51
CA PHE A 172 -20.88 2.41 -2.88
C PHE A 172 -22.22 1.69 -3.12
N LEU A 173 -22.32 0.40 -2.76
CA LEU A 173 -23.55 -0.37 -2.96
C LEU A 173 -24.70 0.14 -2.09
N GLY A 174 -24.39 0.60 -0.87
CA GLY A 174 -25.39 1.18 0.05
C GLY A 174 -25.97 2.51 -0.42
N GLY A 175 -25.23 3.26 -1.26
CA GLY A 175 -25.63 4.58 -1.79
C GLY A 175 -26.17 4.53 -3.22
N VAL A 176 -25.65 3.64 -4.06
CA VAL A 176 -26.04 3.55 -5.47
C VAL A 176 -27.51 3.20 -5.65
N LEU A 177 -28.11 3.57 -6.79
CA LEU A 177 -29.54 3.41 -7.08
C LEU A 177 -30.45 3.95 -5.97
N GLN A 178 -30.04 5.04 -5.32
CA GLN A 178 -30.79 5.66 -4.20
C GLN A 178 -31.01 4.70 -3.03
N GLY A 179 -30.09 3.75 -2.80
CA GLY A 179 -30.13 2.79 -1.71
C GLY A 179 -31.08 1.60 -1.91
N ARG A 180 -31.59 1.39 -3.13
CA ARG A 180 -32.51 0.26 -3.42
C ARG A 180 -31.89 -1.11 -3.24
N LEU A 181 -30.55 -1.21 -3.22
CA LEU A 181 -29.84 -2.46 -3.04
C LEU A 181 -29.69 -2.88 -1.58
N ARG A 182 -29.91 -1.99 -0.61
CA ARG A 182 -29.59 -2.20 0.81
C ARG A 182 -30.16 -3.49 1.40
N ALA A 183 -31.38 -3.86 1.02
CA ALA A 183 -32.02 -5.07 1.52
C ALA A 183 -31.33 -6.38 1.05
N ASN A 184 -30.54 -6.32 -0.02
CA ASN A 184 -29.88 -7.46 -0.63
C ASN A 184 -28.35 -7.42 -0.49
N ILE A 185 -27.80 -6.43 0.24
CA ILE A 185 -26.40 -6.42 0.62
C ILE A 185 -26.23 -7.32 1.84
N THR A 186 -25.31 -8.27 1.75
CA THR A 186 -24.90 -9.12 2.87
C THR A 186 -23.52 -8.69 3.33
N HIS A 187 -23.43 -8.21 4.57
CA HIS A 187 -22.19 -7.76 5.19
C HIS A 187 -21.45 -8.92 5.82
N PHE A 188 -20.18 -9.06 5.51
CA PHE A 188 -19.27 -10.04 6.08
C PHE A 188 -18.17 -9.31 6.86
N ARG A 189 -17.46 -10.03 7.73
CA ARG A 189 -16.33 -9.48 8.52
C ARG A 189 -15.02 -9.41 7.73
N SER A 190 -14.94 -10.14 6.63
CA SER A 190 -13.78 -10.18 5.76
C SER A 190 -14.18 -10.60 4.34
N ILE A 191 -13.34 -10.27 3.37
CA ILE A 191 -13.50 -10.73 1.98
C ILE A 191 -13.44 -12.26 1.90
N GLY A 192 -12.60 -12.91 2.72
CA GLY A 192 -12.56 -14.38 2.80
C GLY A 192 -13.92 -14.99 3.19
N GLU A 193 -14.62 -14.40 4.17
CA GLU A 193 -15.99 -14.83 4.54
C GLU A 193 -17.00 -14.54 3.42
N ALA A 194 -16.91 -13.38 2.76
CA ALA A 194 -17.78 -13.04 1.64
C ALA A 194 -17.61 -14.02 0.47
N VAL A 195 -16.36 -14.36 0.13
CA VAL A 195 -16.03 -15.37 -0.90
C VAL A 195 -16.54 -16.76 -0.49
N LYS A 196 -16.45 -17.12 0.79
CA LYS A 196 -17.10 -18.35 1.28
C LYS A 196 -18.61 -18.30 1.03
N GLY A 197 -19.26 -17.18 1.36
CA GLY A 197 -20.69 -16.99 1.07
C GLY A 197 -21.05 -17.14 -0.41
N LEU A 198 -20.16 -16.69 -1.32
CA LEU A 198 -20.31 -16.91 -2.76
C LEU A 198 -20.19 -18.40 -3.12
N LYS A 199 -19.23 -19.11 -2.54
CA LYS A 199 -19.03 -20.56 -2.77
C LYS A 199 -20.19 -21.41 -2.26
N ASP A 200 -20.84 -20.97 -1.18
CA ASP A 200 -21.97 -21.62 -0.53
C ASP A 200 -23.34 -21.15 -1.07
N ASP A 201 -23.35 -20.34 -2.15
CA ASP A 201 -24.57 -19.77 -2.78
C ASP A 201 -25.44 -18.89 -1.86
N SER A 202 -24.90 -18.41 -0.75
CA SER A 202 -25.60 -17.47 0.13
C SER A 202 -25.69 -16.06 -0.45
N VAL A 203 -24.77 -15.73 -1.35
CA VAL A 203 -24.75 -14.53 -2.20
C VAL A 203 -24.43 -14.92 -3.65
N ALA A 204 -24.91 -14.15 -4.62
CA ALA A 204 -24.68 -14.42 -6.04
C ALA A 204 -23.44 -13.69 -6.61
N ALA A 205 -22.94 -12.70 -5.88
CA ALA A 205 -21.72 -11.96 -6.19
C ALA A 205 -21.06 -11.43 -4.92
N VAL A 206 -19.78 -11.07 -5.04
CA VAL A 206 -19.01 -10.33 -4.01
C VAL A 206 -18.33 -9.15 -4.71
N MET A 207 -18.42 -7.94 -4.12
CA MET A 207 -17.71 -6.76 -4.56
C MET A 207 -16.61 -6.40 -3.56
N ALA A 208 -15.36 -6.29 -4.05
CA ALA A 208 -14.18 -6.01 -3.24
C ALA A 208 -13.03 -5.52 -4.12
N PRO A 209 -11.85 -5.14 -3.59
CA PRO A 209 -10.65 -4.94 -4.39
C PRO A 209 -10.34 -6.18 -5.24
N LEU A 210 -10.08 -5.96 -6.53
CA LEU A 210 -10.00 -7.05 -7.49
C LEU A 210 -8.89 -8.06 -7.17
N ALA A 211 -7.74 -7.59 -6.70
CA ALA A 211 -6.62 -8.46 -6.35
C ALA A 211 -6.95 -9.40 -5.17
N GLU A 212 -7.75 -8.96 -4.22
CA GLU A 212 -8.21 -9.80 -3.10
C GLU A 212 -9.16 -10.89 -3.58
N LEU A 213 -10.07 -10.55 -4.52
CA LEU A 213 -10.94 -11.54 -5.15
C LEU A 213 -10.16 -12.55 -6.00
N GLU A 214 -9.18 -12.08 -6.79
CA GLU A 214 -8.31 -12.96 -7.58
C GLU A 214 -7.53 -13.93 -6.67
N GLY A 215 -6.92 -13.42 -5.60
CA GLY A 215 -6.18 -14.26 -4.65
C GLY A 215 -7.09 -15.27 -3.93
N ALA A 216 -8.26 -14.85 -3.44
CA ALA A 216 -9.21 -15.71 -2.72
C ALA A 216 -9.87 -16.77 -3.60
N LEU A 217 -9.94 -16.53 -4.91
CA LEU A 217 -10.53 -17.42 -5.91
C LEU A 217 -9.49 -18.03 -6.88
N ALA A 218 -8.20 -17.96 -6.52
CA ALA A 218 -7.14 -18.51 -7.36
C ALA A 218 -7.38 -20.01 -7.66
N GLY A 219 -7.43 -20.37 -8.95
CA GLY A 219 -7.72 -21.72 -9.39
C GLY A 219 -9.20 -22.12 -9.39
N GLU A 220 -10.11 -21.25 -8.93
CA GLU A 220 -11.55 -21.49 -8.98
C GLU A 220 -12.13 -21.02 -10.32
N THR A 221 -12.83 -21.88 -11.04
CA THR A 221 -13.36 -21.59 -12.38
C THR A 221 -14.88 -21.41 -12.42
N ARG A 222 -15.58 -21.64 -11.30
CA ARG A 222 -17.05 -21.50 -11.22
C ARG A 222 -17.51 -20.05 -11.30
N PHE A 223 -16.63 -19.10 -10.96
CA PHE A 223 -16.97 -17.70 -10.83
C PHE A 223 -16.23 -16.86 -11.85
N ALA A 224 -16.89 -15.87 -12.43
CA ALA A 224 -16.24 -14.81 -13.16
C ALA A 224 -15.68 -13.77 -12.17
N VAL A 225 -14.39 -13.47 -12.27
CA VAL A 225 -13.70 -12.45 -11.45
C VAL A 225 -13.20 -11.38 -12.39
N GLU A 226 -13.70 -10.16 -12.26
CA GLU A 226 -13.40 -9.09 -13.21
C GLU A 226 -13.49 -7.69 -12.59
N GLU A 227 -12.86 -6.71 -13.23
CA GLU A 227 -12.90 -5.31 -12.82
C GLU A 227 -14.33 -4.76 -12.87
N ALA A 228 -14.77 -4.07 -11.82
CA ALA A 228 -16.04 -3.36 -11.78
C ALA A 228 -15.92 -2.01 -12.51
N ARG A 229 -16.26 -2.00 -13.81
CA ARG A 229 -16.17 -0.82 -14.69
C ARG A 229 -17.44 0.00 -14.69
N LEU A 230 -17.86 0.43 -13.49
CA LEU A 230 -19.09 1.21 -13.29
C LEU A 230 -18.78 2.71 -13.37
N GLY A 231 -19.64 3.46 -14.10
CA GLY A 231 -19.45 4.89 -14.31
C GLY A 231 -19.42 5.70 -13.01
N GLU A 232 -20.31 5.33 -12.08
CA GLU A 232 -20.56 6.02 -10.82
C GLU A 232 -19.59 5.63 -9.69
N LEU A 233 -18.79 4.59 -9.86
CA LEU A 233 -17.81 4.16 -8.86
C LEU A 233 -16.63 5.16 -8.78
N SER A 234 -16.32 5.62 -7.56
CA SER A 234 -15.21 6.54 -7.30
C SER A 234 -14.64 6.30 -5.89
N PRO A 235 -13.30 6.22 -5.74
CA PRO A 235 -12.31 6.14 -6.81
C PRO A 235 -12.40 4.81 -7.59
N LYS A 236 -12.09 4.87 -8.88
CA LYS A 236 -12.05 3.66 -9.72
C LYS A 236 -10.75 2.88 -9.55
N ARG A 237 -9.67 3.61 -9.28
CA ARG A 237 -8.30 3.11 -9.18
C ARG A 237 -7.52 3.93 -8.17
N TRP A 238 -6.62 3.29 -7.48
CA TRP A 238 -5.68 3.97 -6.58
C TRP A 238 -4.33 3.27 -6.57
N ALA A 239 -3.29 4.08 -6.38
CA ALA A 239 -1.92 3.60 -6.32
C ALA A 239 -1.57 3.07 -4.94
N ILE A 240 -0.86 1.94 -4.89
CA ILE A 240 -0.31 1.37 -3.68
C ILE A 240 1.21 1.36 -3.77
N GLY A 241 1.84 1.88 -2.74
CA GLY A 241 3.29 1.96 -2.61
C GLY A 241 3.75 1.72 -1.17
N MET A 242 4.77 2.45 -0.78
CA MET A 242 5.40 2.30 0.53
C MET A 242 5.62 3.65 1.21
N ALA A 243 5.89 3.62 2.51
CA ALA A 243 6.22 4.81 3.30
C ALA A 243 7.43 4.56 4.19
N VAL A 244 8.27 5.58 4.32
CA VAL A 244 9.35 5.68 5.30
C VAL A 244 9.17 6.96 6.12
N LYS A 245 9.92 7.14 7.20
CA LYS A 245 9.94 8.40 7.94
C LYS A 245 10.36 9.56 7.02
N ALA A 246 9.78 10.74 7.20
CA ALA A 246 9.93 11.86 6.28
C ALA A 246 11.38 12.31 6.04
N ASP A 247 12.24 12.18 7.06
CA ASP A 247 13.67 12.54 7.03
C ASP A 247 14.60 11.41 6.55
N SER A 248 14.04 10.28 6.09
CA SER A 248 14.78 9.08 5.62
C SER A 248 15.07 9.13 4.11
N ASP A 249 15.68 10.22 3.64
CA ASP A 249 15.85 10.47 2.20
C ASP A 249 16.70 9.41 1.48
N GLN A 250 17.81 8.97 2.10
CA GLN A 250 18.67 7.95 1.50
C GLN A 250 17.96 6.60 1.42
N LEU A 251 17.27 6.19 2.50
CA LEU A 251 16.50 4.95 2.52
C LEU A 251 15.39 4.97 1.45
N ALA A 252 14.68 6.09 1.32
CA ALA A 252 13.64 6.24 0.30
C ALA A 252 14.21 6.10 -1.12
N THR A 253 15.38 6.70 -1.37
CA THR A 253 16.07 6.63 -2.66
C THR A 253 16.53 5.21 -2.97
N ASP A 254 17.14 4.54 -2.00
CA ASP A 254 17.64 3.17 -2.16
C ASP A 254 16.48 2.18 -2.38
N LEU A 255 15.38 2.32 -1.63
CA LEU A 255 14.18 1.50 -1.82
C LEU A 255 13.48 1.76 -3.16
N ALA A 256 13.40 3.01 -3.61
CA ALA A 256 12.83 3.34 -4.93
C ALA A 256 13.65 2.73 -6.07
N SER A 257 14.99 2.78 -5.96
CA SER A 257 15.90 2.14 -6.91
C SER A 257 15.72 0.62 -6.92
N ALA A 258 15.72 -0.01 -5.74
CA ALA A 258 15.52 -1.44 -5.59
C ALA A 258 14.17 -1.89 -6.17
N LEU A 259 13.08 -1.15 -5.90
CA LEU A 259 11.77 -1.43 -6.49
C LEU A 259 11.78 -1.35 -8.01
N THR A 260 12.41 -0.31 -8.56
CA THR A 260 12.53 -0.14 -10.03
C THR A 260 13.25 -1.32 -10.67
N GLU A 261 14.32 -1.82 -10.04
CA GLU A 261 15.03 -3.01 -10.51
C GLU A 261 14.17 -4.27 -10.45
N LEU A 262 13.45 -4.49 -9.34
CA LEU A 262 12.56 -5.63 -9.16
C LEU A 262 11.34 -5.60 -10.13
N GLN A 263 10.88 -4.42 -10.48
CA GLN A 263 9.85 -4.27 -11.52
C GLN A 263 10.41 -4.59 -12.91
N ARG A 264 11.61 -4.08 -13.24
CA ARG A 264 12.26 -4.26 -14.54
C ARG A 264 12.63 -5.72 -14.81
N ASP A 265 13.09 -6.46 -13.80
CA ASP A 265 13.49 -7.86 -13.95
C ASP A 265 12.31 -8.85 -13.81
N GLY A 266 11.11 -8.35 -13.58
CA GLY A 266 9.88 -9.14 -13.49
C GLY A 266 9.65 -9.80 -12.12
N THR A 267 10.50 -9.56 -11.12
CA THR A 267 10.35 -10.15 -9.79
C THR A 267 9.02 -9.76 -9.15
N VAL A 268 8.61 -8.48 -9.23
CA VAL A 268 7.31 -8.03 -8.67
C VAL A 268 6.16 -8.77 -9.34
N ALA A 269 6.16 -8.86 -10.68
CA ALA A 269 5.10 -9.57 -11.41
C ALA A 269 5.05 -11.07 -11.05
N ALA A 270 6.22 -11.70 -10.86
CA ALA A 270 6.32 -13.09 -10.44
C ALA A 270 5.78 -13.32 -9.02
N ILE A 271 6.01 -12.39 -8.09
CA ILE A 271 5.44 -12.43 -6.74
C ILE A 271 3.91 -12.42 -6.82
N PHE A 272 3.31 -11.45 -7.48
CA PHE A 272 1.85 -11.36 -7.64
C PHE A 272 1.25 -12.63 -8.25
N LYS A 273 1.88 -13.13 -9.33
CA LYS A 273 1.43 -14.34 -10.02
C LYS A 273 1.43 -15.57 -9.12
N ARG A 274 2.42 -15.74 -8.23
CA ARG A 274 2.46 -16.87 -7.28
C ARG A 274 1.27 -16.89 -6.32
N HIS A 275 0.72 -15.71 -6.02
CA HIS A 275 -0.46 -15.55 -5.18
C HIS A 275 -1.78 -15.49 -5.97
N GLY A 276 -1.75 -15.84 -7.27
CA GLY A 276 -2.95 -15.87 -8.11
C GLY A 276 -3.47 -14.48 -8.50
N VAL A 277 -2.68 -13.44 -8.30
CA VAL A 277 -3.05 -12.03 -8.54
C VAL A 277 -2.41 -11.51 -9.82
N THR A 278 -3.18 -10.81 -10.62
CA THR A 278 -2.69 -10.07 -11.79
C THR A 278 -2.12 -8.72 -11.34
N LEU A 279 -0.81 -8.52 -11.50
CA LEU A 279 -0.20 -7.21 -11.25
C LEU A 279 -0.73 -6.18 -12.25
N ARG A 280 -1.30 -5.10 -11.72
CA ARG A 280 -1.71 -3.93 -12.49
C ARG A 280 -0.78 -2.77 -12.16
N THR A 281 -0.26 -2.12 -13.18
CA THR A 281 0.64 -0.95 -13.06
C THR A 281 0.06 0.24 -13.83
N TYR A 282 0.70 1.40 -13.71
CA TYR A 282 0.34 2.65 -14.39
C TYR A 282 0.77 2.66 -15.83
#